data_e9dd67ed42b8f329e18d6f0bb2d0dd9c
#
_entry.id   e9dd67ed42b8f329e18d6f0bb2d0dd9c
#
_cell.length_a   1.000
_cell.length_b   1.000
_cell.length_c   1.000
_cell.angle_alpha   90.00
_cell.angle_beta   90.00
_cell.angle_gamma   90.00
#
_symmetry.space_group_name_H-M   'P 1'
#
loop_
_entity.id
_entity.type
_entity.pdbx_description
1 polymer ?
#
loop_
_entity_poly.entity_id
_entity_poly.type
_entity_poly.pdbx_seq_one_letter_code
_entity_poly.pdbx_strand_id
1 'polypeptide(L)'
;LIKNLKTNKVTAYDLSLIPRTTIAQSMDILSSMAGLAGYKAVIKSAELLPRMFPMIITAAGSIKPAKVVVLGAGVAGLQAIATAKRLGAIVQASDPRQAAREEVLSLGGKFIEVEGAIEDKSAGGYAVTQSKEYLDRQKEEVSKRIESSDVVITTAQVFGRKAPVLISKELVSKMKKGSVIVDLASSSGGNCELTVDSKITDYNGVKIVGNSFLASELSHDSTNLFSNNVFNFLNYIIKDGKMINENDDSILSSCNVIK
;
A
#
# COMPACT_ATOMS: atom_id res chain seq x y z
N LEU A 1 18.06 -17.68 13.26
CA LEU A 1 16.87 -18.53 13.23
C LEU A 1 17.02 -19.63 12.18
N ILE A 2 17.08 -19.32 10.87
CA ILE A 2 17.14 -20.30 9.76
C ILE A 2 18.24 -21.35 9.95
N LYS A 3 19.48 -20.93 10.30
CA LYS A 3 20.58 -21.86 10.57
C LYS A 3 20.23 -22.89 11.67
N ASN A 4 19.57 -22.43 12.75
CA ASN A 4 19.18 -23.32 13.86
C ASN A 4 18.08 -24.30 13.43
N LEU A 5 17.09 -23.83 12.65
CA LEU A 5 16.03 -24.70 12.10
C LEU A 5 16.63 -25.78 11.21
N LYS A 6 17.56 -25.42 10.31
CA LYS A 6 18.26 -26.36 9.43
C LYS A 6 19.06 -27.39 10.21
N THR A 7 19.82 -26.97 11.24
CA THR A 7 20.60 -27.85 12.09
C THR A 7 19.72 -28.89 12.84
N ASN A 8 18.53 -28.48 13.26
CA ASN A 8 17.57 -29.34 13.96
C ASN A 8 16.61 -30.06 13.01
N LYS A 9 16.83 -30.02 11.70
CA LYS A 9 16.01 -30.69 10.67
C LYS A 9 14.51 -30.32 10.77
N VAL A 10 14.21 -29.05 11.12
CA VAL A 10 12.84 -28.53 11.18
C VAL A 10 12.46 -27.97 9.83
N THR A 11 11.37 -28.45 9.24
CA THR A 11 10.78 -27.83 8.04
C THR A 11 10.12 -26.51 8.44
N ALA A 12 10.38 -25.42 7.70
CA ALA A 12 9.82 -24.12 8.00
C ALA A 12 9.35 -23.42 6.73
N TYR A 13 8.12 -22.91 6.79
CA TYR A 13 7.48 -22.17 5.70
C TYR A 13 7.24 -20.72 6.11
N ASP A 14 7.65 -19.79 5.26
CA ASP A 14 7.36 -18.36 5.40
C ASP A 14 6.22 -17.97 4.46
N LEU A 15 5.05 -17.70 5.01
CA LEU A 15 3.86 -17.35 4.24
C LEU A 15 3.97 -15.98 3.52
N SER A 16 4.96 -15.16 3.88
CA SER A 16 5.24 -13.92 3.14
C SER A 16 5.86 -14.18 1.75
N LEU A 17 6.33 -15.41 1.51
CA LEU A 17 6.91 -15.86 0.24
C LEU A 17 5.91 -16.57 -0.67
N ILE A 18 4.63 -16.61 -0.28
CA ILE A 18 3.57 -17.19 -1.11
C ILE A 18 3.52 -16.50 -2.48
N PRO A 19 3.59 -17.26 -3.60
CA PRO A 19 3.59 -16.69 -4.93
C PRO A 19 2.20 -16.10 -5.26
N ARG A 20 2.19 -15.01 -6.05
CA ARG A 20 0.95 -14.34 -6.49
C ARG A 20 0.29 -15.09 -7.64
N THR A 21 -0.27 -16.25 -7.34
CA THR A 21 -1.04 -17.07 -8.29
C THR A 21 -2.51 -17.16 -7.85
N THR A 22 -3.40 -17.46 -8.76
CA THR A 22 -4.84 -17.58 -8.46
C THR A 22 -5.12 -18.58 -7.34
N ILE A 23 -4.42 -19.73 -7.34
CA ILE A 23 -4.59 -20.78 -6.33
C ILE A 23 -4.12 -20.30 -4.95
N ALA A 24 -3.07 -19.49 -4.89
CA ALA A 24 -2.44 -19.06 -3.66
C ALA A 24 -3.09 -17.81 -3.01
N GLN A 25 -4.03 -17.14 -3.70
CA GLN A 25 -4.64 -15.89 -3.21
C GLN A 25 -5.29 -16.01 -1.84
N SER A 26 -5.94 -17.14 -1.54
CA SER A 26 -6.57 -17.37 -0.24
C SER A 26 -5.59 -17.57 0.91
N MET A 27 -4.31 -17.78 0.61
CA MET A 27 -3.21 -17.98 1.54
C MET A 27 -2.30 -16.74 1.67
N ASP A 28 -2.54 -15.69 0.87
CA ASP A 28 -1.70 -14.47 0.80
C ASP A 28 -1.96 -13.54 2.00
N ILE A 29 -1.14 -13.71 3.03
CA ILE A 29 -1.17 -12.89 4.25
C ILE A 29 -0.79 -11.42 3.97
N LEU A 30 0.09 -11.17 3.00
CA LEU A 30 0.53 -9.82 2.69
C LEU A 30 -0.60 -8.99 2.10
N SER A 31 -1.38 -9.55 1.16
CA SER A 31 -2.53 -8.86 0.58
C SER A 31 -3.64 -8.65 1.60
N SER A 32 -3.92 -9.64 2.46
CA SER A 32 -4.91 -9.50 3.53
C SER A 32 -4.57 -8.34 4.47
N MET A 33 -3.34 -8.27 4.94
CA MET A 33 -2.89 -7.20 5.84
C MET A 33 -2.79 -5.85 5.12
N ALA A 34 -2.37 -5.83 3.86
CA ALA A 34 -2.29 -4.60 3.06
C ALA A 34 -3.66 -3.93 2.87
N GLY A 35 -4.73 -4.71 2.64
CA GLY A 35 -6.09 -4.19 2.55
C GLY A 35 -6.51 -3.48 3.84
N LEU A 36 -6.31 -4.12 4.98
CA LEU A 36 -6.63 -3.53 6.29
C LEU A 36 -5.79 -2.27 6.57
N ALA A 37 -4.49 -2.30 6.23
CA ALA A 37 -3.62 -1.14 6.40
C ALA A 37 -4.07 0.04 5.54
N GLY A 38 -4.49 -0.19 4.29
CA GLY A 38 -5.03 0.85 3.41
C GLY A 38 -6.31 1.50 3.96
N TYR A 39 -7.24 0.69 4.46
CA TYR A 39 -8.43 1.20 5.16
C TYR A 39 -8.03 2.05 6.38
N LYS A 40 -7.20 1.50 7.25
CA LYS A 40 -6.82 2.18 8.50
C LYS A 40 -6.03 3.46 8.27
N ALA A 41 -5.22 3.52 7.20
CA ALA A 41 -4.49 4.73 6.81
C ALA A 41 -5.45 5.90 6.54
N VAL A 42 -6.57 5.65 5.87
CA VAL A 42 -7.59 6.70 5.62
C VAL A 42 -8.27 7.13 6.92
N ILE A 43 -8.66 6.18 7.77
CA ILE A 43 -9.29 6.49 9.07
C ILE A 43 -8.34 7.30 9.96
N LYS A 44 -7.05 6.91 9.98
CA LYS A 44 -6.01 7.64 10.73
C LYS A 44 -5.81 9.04 10.18
N SER A 45 -5.85 9.19 8.87
CA SER A 45 -5.78 10.51 8.22
C SER A 45 -6.98 11.38 8.59
N ALA A 46 -8.18 10.81 8.62
CA ALA A 46 -9.41 11.54 8.98
C ALA A 46 -9.40 11.99 10.44
N GLU A 47 -8.86 11.19 11.35
CA GLU A 47 -8.67 11.53 12.77
C GLU A 47 -7.70 12.71 12.98
N LEU A 48 -6.61 12.72 12.21
CA LEU A 48 -5.52 13.69 12.38
C LEU A 48 -5.73 15.00 11.59
N LEU A 49 -6.55 14.95 10.54
CA LEU A 49 -6.81 16.10 9.67
C LEU A 49 -7.76 17.07 10.36
N PRO A 50 -7.43 18.37 10.51
CA PRO A 50 -8.29 19.36 11.17
C PRO A 50 -9.44 19.85 10.28
N ARG A 51 -9.98 18.99 9.42
CA ARG A 51 -11.10 19.26 8.53
C ARG A 51 -11.84 18.00 8.12
N MET A 52 -13.06 18.16 7.62
CA MET A 52 -13.90 17.04 7.18
C MET A 52 -13.44 16.48 5.84
N PHE A 53 -13.66 15.17 5.64
CA PHE A 53 -13.48 14.52 4.35
C PHE A 53 -14.59 14.87 3.34
N PRO A 54 -15.89 14.79 3.70
CA PRO A 54 -16.97 15.07 2.75
C PRO A 54 -17.20 16.56 2.53
N MET A 55 -17.89 16.86 1.45
CA MET A 55 -18.50 18.18 1.24
C MET A 55 -19.72 18.33 2.16
N ILE A 56 -19.88 19.52 2.74
CA ILE A 56 -21.08 19.88 3.48
C ILE A 56 -21.56 21.26 3.01
N ILE A 57 -22.88 21.41 2.90
CA ILE A 57 -23.54 22.67 2.61
C ILE A 57 -24.48 22.98 3.76
N THR A 58 -24.32 24.14 4.38
CA THR A 58 -25.13 24.62 5.50
C THR A 58 -25.59 26.06 5.24
N ALA A 59 -26.50 26.57 6.08
CA ALA A 59 -26.87 27.97 6.02
C ALA A 59 -25.69 28.94 6.28
N ALA A 60 -24.66 28.47 7.00
CA ALA A 60 -23.43 29.23 7.27
C ALA A 60 -22.40 29.16 6.11
N GLY A 61 -22.66 28.38 5.08
CA GLY A 61 -21.76 28.23 3.92
C GLY A 61 -21.45 26.78 3.58
N SER A 62 -20.50 26.60 2.64
CA SER A 62 -20.09 25.28 2.15
C SER A 62 -18.66 24.95 2.55
N ILE A 63 -18.42 23.70 2.96
CA ILE A 63 -17.11 23.11 3.18
C ILE A 63 -16.77 22.23 1.99
N LYS A 64 -15.65 22.54 1.31
CA LYS A 64 -15.15 21.72 0.18
C LYS A 64 -14.62 20.39 0.70
N PRO A 65 -14.77 19.29 -0.07
CA PRO A 65 -14.25 17.98 0.34
C PRO A 65 -12.73 17.99 0.43
N ALA A 66 -12.18 17.13 1.29
CA ALA A 66 -10.75 16.92 1.39
C ALA A 66 -10.19 16.33 0.09
N LYS A 67 -8.97 16.74 -0.27
CA LYS A 67 -8.22 16.20 -1.39
C LYS A 67 -7.22 15.14 -0.88
N VAL A 68 -7.37 13.93 -1.35
CA VAL A 68 -6.52 12.79 -0.98
C VAL A 68 -5.70 12.36 -2.20
N VAL A 69 -4.40 12.25 -2.03
CA VAL A 69 -3.49 11.68 -3.05
C VAL A 69 -2.97 10.34 -2.54
N VAL A 70 -3.07 9.30 -3.38
CA VAL A 70 -2.56 7.96 -3.07
C VAL A 70 -1.41 7.63 -4.02
N LEU A 71 -0.24 7.34 -3.48
CA LEU A 71 0.95 6.95 -4.23
C LEU A 71 1.17 5.45 -4.10
N GLY A 72 0.90 4.75 -5.19
CA GLY A 72 0.82 3.30 -5.29
C GLY A 72 -0.63 2.81 -5.25
N ALA A 73 -1.07 2.13 -6.30
CA ALA A 73 -2.41 1.55 -6.47
C ALA A 73 -2.38 0.01 -6.39
N GLY A 74 -1.58 -0.55 -5.48
CA GLY A 74 -1.67 -1.95 -5.08
C GLY A 74 -2.83 -2.19 -4.11
N VAL A 75 -2.90 -3.36 -3.47
CA VAL A 75 -4.01 -3.73 -2.57
C VAL A 75 -4.27 -2.66 -1.50
N ALA A 76 -3.22 -2.18 -0.81
CA ALA A 76 -3.36 -1.12 0.19
C ALA A 76 -3.86 0.19 -0.41
N GLY A 77 -3.28 0.60 -1.56
CA GLY A 77 -3.67 1.85 -2.24
C GLY A 77 -5.08 1.83 -2.77
N LEU A 78 -5.51 0.75 -3.42
CA LEU A 78 -6.89 0.60 -3.91
C LEU A 78 -7.91 0.61 -2.76
N GLN A 79 -7.60 -0.07 -1.65
CA GLN A 79 -8.45 -0.01 -0.46
C GLN A 79 -8.50 1.39 0.15
N ALA A 80 -7.37 2.12 0.17
CA ALA A 80 -7.35 3.50 0.62
C ALA A 80 -8.20 4.40 -0.30
N ILE A 81 -8.09 4.25 -1.62
CA ILE A 81 -8.91 4.97 -2.60
C ILE A 81 -10.40 4.72 -2.34
N ALA A 82 -10.81 3.46 -2.26
CA ALA A 82 -12.20 3.08 -2.02
C ALA A 82 -12.73 3.66 -0.70
N THR A 83 -11.94 3.60 0.37
CA THR A 83 -12.32 4.10 1.69
C THR A 83 -12.42 5.63 1.70
N ALA A 84 -11.43 6.35 1.14
CA ALA A 84 -11.46 7.81 1.07
C ALA A 84 -12.62 8.33 0.21
N LYS A 85 -12.94 7.62 -0.87
CA LYS A 85 -14.13 7.91 -1.69
C LYS A 85 -15.42 7.74 -0.92
N ARG A 86 -15.58 6.65 -0.14
CA ARG A 86 -16.76 6.44 0.72
C ARG A 86 -16.90 7.52 1.78
N LEU A 87 -15.79 8.07 2.29
CA LEU A 87 -15.81 9.23 3.19
C LEU A 87 -16.08 10.56 2.49
N GLY A 88 -16.28 10.57 1.17
CA GLY A 88 -16.64 11.75 0.41
C GLY A 88 -15.47 12.63 -0.05
N ALA A 89 -14.23 12.15 0.03
CA ALA A 89 -13.06 12.88 -0.46
C ALA A 89 -12.96 12.92 -1.99
N ILE A 90 -12.25 13.92 -2.51
CA ILE A 90 -11.74 13.93 -3.88
C ILE A 90 -10.42 13.16 -3.87
N VAL A 91 -10.39 11.99 -4.53
CA VAL A 91 -9.24 11.09 -4.52
C VAL A 91 -8.54 11.09 -5.88
N GLN A 92 -7.23 11.26 -5.84
CA GLN A 92 -6.33 11.11 -6.99
C GLN A 92 -5.26 10.07 -6.65
N ALA A 93 -4.82 9.30 -7.64
CA ALA A 93 -3.81 8.28 -7.43
C ALA A 93 -2.77 8.26 -8.55
N SER A 94 -1.56 7.85 -8.21
CA SER A 94 -0.47 7.59 -9.15
C SER A 94 0.12 6.21 -8.89
N ASP A 95 0.35 5.46 -9.97
CA ASP A 95 1.04 4.17 -9.95
C ASP A 95 1.90 4.08 -11.22
N PRO A 96 3.10 3.49 -11.17
CA PRO A 96 3.93 3.33 -12.37
C PRO A 96 3.35 2.32 -13.38
N ARG A 97 2.40 1.46 -12.95
CA ARG A 97 1.75 0.47 -13.81
C ARG A 97 0.51 1.09 -14.45
N GLN A 98 0.46 1.14 -15.76
CA GLN A 98 -0.69 1.67 -16.50
C GLN A 98 -1.97 0.84 -16.26
N ALA A 99 -1.81 -0.47 -16.06
CA ALA A 99 -2.93 -1.36 -15.71
C ALA A 99 -3.70 -0.92 -14.44
N ALA A 100 -3.04 -0.28 -13.48
CA ALA A 100 -3.68 0.24 -12.26
C ALA A 100 -4.67 1.40 -12.53
N ARG A 101 -4.60 2.03 -13.70
CA ARG A 101 -5.48 3.14 -14.08
C ARG A 101 -6.96 2.75 -14.03
N GLU A 102 -7.31 1.64 -14.66
CA GLU A 102 -8.70 1.19 -14.71
C GLU A 102 -9.22 0.79 -13.32
N GLU A 103 -8.37 0.18 -12.50
CA GLU A 103 -8.70 -0.15 -11.12
C GLU A 103 -9.01 1.10 -10.30
N VAL A 104 -8.21 2.16 -10.43
CA VAL A 104 -8.43 3.45 -9.75
C VAL A 104 -9.72 4.10 -10.22
N LEU A 105 -9.98 4.13 -11.53
CA LEU A 105 -11.19 4.71 -12.10
C LEU A 105 -12.45 3.95 -11.67
N SER A 106 -12.40 2.63 -11.60
CA SER A 106 -13.52 1.79 -11.16
C SER A 106 -13.95 2.07 -9.72
N LEU A 107 -13.01 2.51 -8.87
CA LEU A 107 -13.28 2.93 -7.49
C LEU A 107 -13.73 4.40 -7.38
N GLY A 108 -13.89 5.10 -8.51
CA GLY A 108 -14.28 6.51 -8.57
C GLY A 108 -13.13 7.49 -8.22
N GLY A 109 -11.89 7.01 -8.17
CA GLY A 109 -10.70 7.85 -8.10
C GLY A 109 -10.35 8.48 -9.45
N LYS A 110 -9.44 9.43 -9.46
CA LYS A 110 -8.83 9.99 -10.67
C LYS A 110 -7.39 9.55 -10.75
N PHE A 111 -6.97 8.97 -11.88
CA PHE A 111 -5.58 8.64 -12.11
C PHE A 111 -4.80 9.90 -12.53
N ILE A 112 -3.60 10.10 -11.97
CA ILE A 112 -2.71 11.21 -12.34
C ILE A 112 -1.97 10.79 -13.60
N GLU A 113 -2.44 11.25 -14.74
CA GLU A 113 -1.90 10.92 -16.05
C GLU A 113 -0.87 11.94 -16.51
N VAL A 114 0.15 11.47 -17.22
CA VAL A 114 1.09 12.26 -17.99
C VAL A 114 1.20 11.64 -19.37
N GLU A 115 1.17 12.44 -20.42
CA GLU A 115 1.29 11.97 -21.80
C GLU A 115 2.65 11.35 -22.07
N GLY A 116 2.67 10.30 -22.91
CA GLY A 116 3.90 9.65 -23.37
C GLY A 116 4.36 8.48 -22.52
N ALA A 117 3.48 7.83 -21.75
CA ALA A 117 3.78 6.56 -21.10
C ALA A 117 4.09 5.48 -22.15
N ILE A 118 5.15 4.70 -21.93
CA ILE A 118 5.44 3.50 -22.72
C ILE A 118 4.60 2.36 -22.14
N GLU A 119 3.74 1.77 -22.98
CA GLU A 119 2.96 0.60 -22.63
C GLU A 119 3.61 -0.65 -23.24
N ASP A 120 3.85 -1.67 -22.42
CA ASP A 120 4.23 -2.99 -22.88
C ASP A 120 3.25 -4.03 -22.33
N LYS A 121 2.33 -4.47 -23.18
CA LYS A 121 1.33 -5.49 -22.84
C LYS A 121 1.95 -6.84 -22.49
N SER A 122 3.20 -7.10 -22.91
CA SER A 122 3.92 -8.35 -22.64
C SER A 122 4.53 -8.39 -21.23
N ALA A 123 4.60 -7.24 -20.54
CA ALA A 123 5.16 -7.13 -19.18
C ALA A 123 4.28 -7.75 -18.07
N GLY A 124 3.14 -8.39 -18.39
CA GLY A 124 2.31 -9.11 -17.43
C GLY A 124 1.81 -8.25 -16.26
N GLY A 125 1.58 -6.94 -16.47
CA GLY A 125 1.12 -6.01 -15.45
C GLY A 125 2.22 -5.43 -14.53
N TYR A 126 3.49 -5.71 -14.82
CA TYR A 126 4.61 -5.07 -14.13
C TYR A 126 4.94 -3.71 -14.74
N ALA A 127 5.58 -2.85 -13.93
CA ALA A 127 6.05 -1.55 -14.39
C ALA A 127 7.14 -1.70 -15.45
N VAL A 128 6.97 -1.00 -16.57
CA VAL A 128 7.94 -0.95 -17.67
C VAL A 128 8.89 0.23 -17.44
N THR A 129 10.14 0.09 -17.88
CA THR A 129 11.12 1.18 -17.82
C THR A 129 10.66 2.34 -18.70
N GLN A 130 10.38 3.48 -18.08
CA GLN A 130 9.94 4.70 -18.74
C GLN A 130 11.12 5.60 -19.13
N SER A 131 10.90 6.51 -20.09
CA SER A 131 11.91 7.51 -20.44
C SER A 131 12.14 8.49 -19.28
N LYS A 132 13.32 9.09 -19.21
CA LYS A 132 13.66 10.07 -18.17
C LYS A 132 12.72 11.28 -18.22
N GLU A 133 12.42 11.77 -19.43
CA GLU A 133 11.53 12.91 -19.65
C GLU A 133 10.10 12.61 -19.17
N TYR A 134 9.64 11.39 -19.35
CA TYR A 134 8.34 10.95 -18.83
C TYR A 134 8.34 10.93 -17.29
N LEU A 135 9.37 10.34 -16.69
CA LEU A 135 9.50 10.25 -15.23
C LEU A 135 9.58 11.64 -14.57
N ASP A 136 10.31 12.57 -15.19
CA ASP A 136 10.43 13.94 -14.70
C ASP A 136 9.09 14.68 -14.76
N ARG A 137 8.34 14.56 -15.87
CA ARG A 137 6.99 15.12 -15.99
C ARG A 137 6.01 14.49 -15.01
N GLN A 138 6.06 13.17 -14.84
CA GLN A 138 5.21 12.46 -13.88
C GLN A 138 5.49 12.96 -12.45
N LYS A 139 6.76 13.09 -12.08
CA LYS A 139 7.18 13.60 -10.79
C LYS A 139 6.68 15.03 -10.56
N GLU A 140 6.74 15.88 -11.58
CA GLU A 140 6.23 17.28 -11.50
C GLU A 140 4.73 17.29 -11.28
N GLU A 141 3.93 16.56 -12.07
CA GLU A 141 2.47 16.51 -11.93
C GLU A 141 2.06 15.92 -10.57
N VAL A 142 2.68 14.83 -10.14
CA VAL A 142 2.43 14.24 -8.81
C VAL A 142 2.76 15.26 -7.71
N SER A 143 3.87 15.98 -7.81
CA SER A 143 4.26 17.01 -6.84
C SER A 143 3.23 18.11 -6.73
N LYS A 144 2.72 18.65 -7.85
CA LYS A 144 1.63 19.66 -7.86
C LYS A 144 0.38 19.17 -7.14
N ARG A 145 0.04 17.87 -7.28
CA ARG A 145 -1.12 17.27 -6.60
C ARG A 145 -0.86 17.15 -5.09
N ILE A 146 0.34 16.74 -4.69
CA ILE A 146 0.75 16.65 -3.28
C ILE A 146 0.69 18.03 -2.61
N GLU A 147 1.30 19.06 -3.20
CA GLU A 147 1.29 20.44 -2.67
C GLU A 147 -0.14 20.96 -2.39
N SER A 148 -1.10 20.60 -3.26
CA SER A 148 -2.49 21.04 -3.14
C SER A 148 -3.38 20.10 -2.31
N SER A 149 -2.86 18.95 -1.87
CA SER A 149 -3.63 17.94 -1.13
C SER A 149 -3.78 18.26 0.36
N ASP A 150 -4.74 17.62 0.99
CA ASP A 150 -4.97 17.65 2.42
C ASP A 150 -4.43 16.35 3.08
N VAL A 151 -4.42 15.26 2.31
CA VAL A 151 -3.89 13.95 2.76
C VAL A 151 -3.09 13.32 1.64
N VAL A 152 -1.94 12.72 2.00
CA VAL A 152 -1.18 11.83 1.12
C VAL A 152 -1.02 10.47 1.78
N ILE A 153 -1.33 9.40 1.06
CA ILE A 153 -1.10 8.02 1.52
C ILE A 153 -0.10 7.38 0.57
N THR A 154 1.01 6.87 1.10
CA THR A 154 2.04 6.21 0.32
C THR A 154 2.10 4.73 0.62
N THR A 155 2.17 3.91 -0.43
CA THR A 155 2.12 2.45 -0.34
C THR A 155 3.16 1.77 -1.22
N ALA A 156 4.15 2.51 -1.75
CA ALA A 156 5.13 2.00 -2.69
C ALA A 156 6.20 1.18 -1.95
N GLN A 157 6.01 -0.13 -1.91
CA GLN A 157 6.96 -1.08 -1.36
C GLN A 157 7.47 -2.03 -2.43
N VAL A 158 8.75 -2.37 -2.35
CA VAL A 158 9.37 -3.44 -3.14
C VAL A 158 9.89 -4.49 -2.17
N PHE A 159 9.41 -5.72 -2.31
CA PHE A 159 9.79 -6.82 -1.41
C PHE A 159 11.32 -6.99 -1.35
N GLY A 160 11.88 -7.05 -0.13
CA GLY A 160 13.31 -7.24 0.11
C GLY A 160 14.22 -6.06 -0.27
N ARG A 161 13.64 -4.89 -0.62
CA ARG A 161 14.40 -3.68 -0.96
C ARG A 161 13.93 -2.47 -0.15
N LYS A 162 14.81 -1.48 -0.07
CA LYS A 162 14.44 -0.18 0.51
C LYS A 162 13.34 0.48 -0.34
N ALA A 163 12.34 1.06 0.33
CA ALA A 163 11.28 1.79 -0.33
C ALA A 163 11.83 3.01 -1.09
N PRO A 164 11.28 3.34 -2.27
CA PRO A 164 11.68 4.55 -2.99
C PRO A 164 11.19 5.80 -2.25
N VAL A 165 12.02 6.84 -2.19
CA VAL A 165 11.61 8.15 -1.69
C VAL A 165 10.82 8.86 -2.77
N LEU A 166 9.53 9.09 -2.53
CA LEU A 166 8.60 9.76 -3.45
C LEU A 166 8.31 11.20 -3.04
N ILE A 167 8.41 11.50 -1.74
CA ILE A 167 8.11 12.81 -1.16
C ILE A 167 9.37 13.32 -0.47
N SER A 168 10.00 14.34 -1.06
CA SER A 168 11.18 14.99 -0.48
C SER A 168 10.77 15.94 0.65
N LYS A 169 11.74 16.30 1.49
CA LYS A 169 11.58 17.31 2.53
C LYS A 169 11.11 18.67 1.98
N GLU A 170 11.62 19.09 0.81
CA GLU A 170 11.21 20.32 0.14
C GLU A 170 9.74 20.26 -0.26
N LEU A 171 9.27 19.10 -0.75
CA LEU A 171 7.87 18.93 -1.15
C LEU A 171 6.94 18.97 0.07
N VAL A 172 7.33 18.36 1.20
CA VAL A 172 6.58 18.49 2.45
C VAL A 172 6.49 19.95 2.90
N SER A 173 7.56 20.74 2.74
CA SER A 173 7.56 22.16 3.11
C SER A 173 6.54 22.99 2.33
N LYS A 174 6.15 22.55 1.13
CA LYS A 174 5.17 23.22 0.26
C LYS A 174 3.74 22.79 0.51
N MET A 175 3.53 21.74 1.30
CA MET A 175 2.19 21.28 1.65
C MET A 175 1.49 22.27 2.59
N LYS A 176 0.17 22.20 2.61
CA LYS A 176 -0.64 23.01 3.51
C LYS A 176 -0.42 22.62 4.97
N LYS A 177 -0.32 23.60 5.86
CA LYS A 177 -0.34 23.34 7.30
C LYS A 177 -1.64 22.61 7.69
N GLY A 178 -1.54 21.62 8.55
CA GLY A 178 -2.63 20.74 8.92
C GLY A 178 -2.79 19.52 7.99
N SER A 179 -2.05 19.43 6.88
CA SER A 179 -2.04 18.22 6.04
C SER A 179 -1.48 17.00 6.75
N VAL A 180 -1.84 15.82 6.27
CA VAL A 180 -1.41 14.54 6.83
C VAL A 180 -0.78 13.68 5.76
N ILE A 181 0.38 13.12 6.04
CA ILE A 181 1.02 12.05 5.25
C ILE A 181 0.92 10.76 6.06
N VAL A 182 0.44 9.67 5.45
CA VAL A 182 0.50 8.33 6.04
C VAL A 182 1.38 7.47 5.14
N ASP A 183 2.51 7.05 5.69
CA ASP A 183 3.53 6.27 4.98
C ASP A 183 3.49 4.81 5.44
N LEU A 184 2.88 3.94 4.61
CA LEU A 184 2.79 2.51 4.86
C LEU A 184 4.08 1.75 4.52
N ALA A 185 5.07 2.44 3.95
CA ALA A 185 6.38 1.86 3.63
C ALA A 185 7.44 2.14 4.70
N SER A 186 7.07 2.68 5.87
CA SER A 186 7.99 3.19 6.89
C SER A 186 9.04 2.18 7.36
N SER A 187 8.64 0.91 7.58
CA SER A 187 9.55 -0.18 7.98
C SER A 187 10.60 -0.54 6.92
N SER A 188 10.35 -0.18 5.65
CA SER A 188 11.28 -0.39 4.53
C SER A 188 12.08 0.87 4.19
N GLY A 189 12.10 1.88 5.07
CA GLY A 189 12.81 3.15 4.91
C GLY A 189 11.93 4.32 4.49
N GLY A 190 10.65 4.11 4.23
CA GLY A 190 9.66 5.14 3.94
C GLY A 190 9.66 5.69 2.51
N ASN A 191 8.47 6.13 2.06
CA ASN A 191 8.30 6.86 0.81
C ASN A 191 8.40 8.38 1.00
N CYS A 192 8.33 8.88 2.23
CA CYS A 192 8.59 10.27 2.57
C CYS A 192 9.93 10.37 3.29
N GLU A 193 10.76 11.31 2.86
CA GLU A 193 12.10 11.53 3.40
C GLU A 193 12.10 11.81 4.91
N LEU A 194 11.02 12.40 5.43
CA LEU A 194 10.86 12.76 6.84
C LEU A 194 10.15 11.68 7.66
N THR A 195 9.84 10.52 7.07
CA THR A 195 9.20 9.42 7.77
C THR A 195 10.13 8.84 8.84
N VAL A 196 9.59 8.68 10.04
CA VAL A 196 10.23 7.93 11.13
C VAL A 196 9.35 6.73 11.45
N ASP A 197 9.90 5.53 11.32
CA ASP A 197 9.13 4.30 11.53
C ASP A 197 8.52 4.25 12.92
N SER A 198 7.28 3.75 13.00
CA SER A 198 6.48 3.61 14.22
C SER A 198 6.24 4.92 14.99
N LYS A 199 6.33 6.09 14.31
CA LYS A 199 6.09 7.39 14.94
C LYS A 199 5.17 8.29 14.12
N ILE A 200 4.52 9.21 14.82
CA ILE A 200 3.87 10.38 14.25
C ILE A 200 4.78 11.58 14.52
N THR A 201 5.24 12.22 13.47
CA THR A 201 6.07 13.43 13.54
C THR A 201 5.32 14.62 12.94
N ASP A 202 5.73 15.82 13.31
CA ASP A 202 5.22 17.08 12.73
C ASP A 202 6.39 17.82 12.07
N TYR A 203 6.19 18.23 10.85
CA TYR A 203 7.15 19.09 10.14
C TYR A 203 6.41 20.28 9.54
N ASN A 204 6.65 21.47 10.09
CA ASN A 204 6.02 22.73 9.67
C ASN A 204 4.48 22.69 9.69
N GLY A 205 3.87 21.92 10.61
CA GLY A 205 2.42 21.72 10.70
C GLY A 205 1.86 20.65 9.76
N VAL A 206 2.72 19.87 9.09
CA VAL A 206 2.35 18.65 8.34
C VAL A 206 2.62 17.45 9.24
N LYS A 207 1.58 16.66 9.53
CA LYS A 207 1.74 15.43 10.32
C LYS A 207 2.15 14.28 9.43
N ILE A 208 3.18 13.54 9.83
CA ILE A 208 3.72 12.40 9.09
C ILE A 208 3.60 11.17 9.98
N VAL A 209 2.77 10.23 9.55
CA VAL A 209 2.52 8.95 10.25
C VAL A 209 3.36 7.88 9.56
N GLY A 210 4.44 7.46 10.20
CA GLY A 210 5.26 6.34 9.75
C GLY A 210 4.81 5.06 10.43
N ASN A 211 3.89 4.30 9.82
CA ASN A 211 3.44 3.04 10.38
C ASN A 211 3.04 2.04 9.29
N SER A 212 3.88 1.04 9.07
CA SER A 212 3.62 -0.08 8.15
C SER A 212 2.68 -1.13 8.74
N PHE A 213 2.41 -1.09 10.04
CA PHE A 213 1.65 -2.10 10.78
C PHE A 213 0.26 -1.63 11.18
N LEU A 214 -0.34 -0.69 10.47
CA LEU A 214 -1.68 -0.16 10.76
C LEU A 214 -2.77 -1.24 10.79
N ALA A 215 -2.59 -2.36 10.09
CA ALA A 215 -3.49 -3.51 10.18
C ALA A 215 -3.61 -4.04 11.61
N SER A 216 -2.56 -3.96 12.43
CA SER A 216 -2.57 -4.43 13.82
C SER A 216 -3.52 -3.63 14.73
N GLU A 217 -3.86 -2.39 14.35
CA GLU A 217 -4.87 -1.59 15.06
C GLU A 217 -6.31 -2.07 14.79
N LEU A 218 -6.50 -3.03 13.87
CA LEU A 218 -7.75 -3.72 13.56
C LEU A 218 -7.65 -5.19 14.02
N SER A 219 -7.29 -5.41 15.27
CA SER A 219 -6.86 -6.72 15.80
C SER A 219 -7.86 -7.85 15.54
N HIS A 220 -9.16 -7.60 15.63
CA HIS A 220 -10.20 -8.60 15.36
C HIS A 220 -10.16 -9.06 13.89
N ASP A 221 -10.22 -8.11 12.95
CA ASP A 221 -10.29 -8.44 11.52
C ASP A 221 -8.96 -8.98 11.01
N SER A 222 -7.84 -8.43 11.48
CA SER A 222 -6.50 -8.94 11.14
C SER A 222 -6.32 -10.38 11.59
N THR A 223 -6.72 -10.71 12.82
CA THR A 223 -6.62 -12.07 13.35
C THR A 223 -7.48 -13.04 12.53
N ASN A 224 -8.71 -12.65 12.21
CA ASN A 224 -9.61 -13.48 11.42
C ASN A 224 -9.04 -13.75 10.01
N LEU A 225 -8.61 -12.71 9.29
CA LEU A 225 -8.03 -12.89 7.95
C LEU A 225 -6.73 -13.69 7.99
N PHE A 226 -5.84 -13.39 8.94
CA PHE A 226 -4.59 -14.10 9.10
C PHE A 226 -4.84 -15.60 9.42
N SER A 227 -5.76 -15.90 10.35
CA SER A 227 -6.12 -17.28 10.68
C SER A 227 -6.68 -18.03 9.47
N ASN A 228 -7.53 -17.37 8.67
CA ASN A 228 -8.06 -17.97 7.44
C ASN A 228 -6.96 -18.22 6.41
N ASN A 229 -6.01 -17.29 6.25
CA ASN A 229 -4.88 -17.51 5.35
C ASN A 229 -4.04 -18.73 5.78
N VAL A 230 -3.73 -18.83 7.08
CA VAL A 230 -2.98 -19.99 7.64
C VAL A 230 -3.77 -21.28 7.49
N PHE A 231 -5.07 -21.25 7.80
CA PHE A 231 -5.95 -22.43 7.64
C PHE A 231 -6.01 -22.91 6.18
N ASN A 232 -6.15 -21.97 5.24
CA ASN A 232 -6.15 -22.32 3.82
C ASN A 232 -4.81 -22.90 3.37
N PHE A 233 -3.69 -22.37 3.88
CA PHE A 233 -2.37 -22.94 3.62
C PHE A 233 -2.26 -24.37 4.17
N LEU A 234 -2.69 -24.61 5.41
CA LEU A 234 -2.68 -25.95 6.00
C LEU A 234 -3.55 -26.94 5.23
N ASN A 235 -4.76 -26.53 4.83
CA ASN A 235 -5.64 -27.34 3.98
C ASN A 235 -5.05 -27.62 2.59
N TYR A 236 -4.25 -26.69 2.08
CA TYR A 236 -3.58 -26.88 0.80
C TYR A 236 -2.47 -27.93 0.91
N ILE A 237 -1.64 -27.87 1.97
CA ILE A 237 -0.47 -28.74 2.11
C ILE A 237 -0.79 -30.10 2.72
N ILE A 238 -1.94 -30.28 3.39
CA ILE A 238 -2.34 -31.53 4.02
C ILE A 238 -3.45 -32.18 3.20
N LYS A 239 -3.17 -33.35 2.62
CA LYS A 239 -4.13 -34.14 1.87
C LYS A 239 -4.19 -35.55 2.48
N ASP A 240 -5.38 -36.03 2.80
CA ASP A 240 -5.62 -37.36 3.41
C ASP A 240 -4.72 -37.63 4.65
N GLY A 241 -4.55 -36.59 5.49
CA GLY A 241 -3.74 -36.67 6.70
C GLY A 241 -2.22 -36.71 6.47
N LYS A 242 -1.77 -36.48 5.24
CA LYS A 242 -0.35 -36.44 4.88
C LYS A 242 0.01 -35.11 4.23
N MET A 243 1.22 -34.65 4.48
CA MET A 243 1.76 -33.48 3.81
C MET A 243 2.12 -33.83 2.36
N ILE A 244 1.73 -32.95 1.42
CA ILE A 244 2.11 -33.10 0.00
C ILE A 244 3.63 -32.97 -0.17
N ASN A 245 4.15 -33.58 -1.25
CA ASN A 245 5.58 -33.53 -1.52
C ASN A 245 5.97 -32.13 -2.04
N GLU A 246 6.88 -31.47 -1.34
CA GLU A 246 7.38 -30.14 -1.67
C GLU A 246 8.04 -30.06 -3.06
N ASN A 247 8.73 -31.11 -3.49
CA ASN A 247 9.44 -31.12 -4.75
C ASN A 247 8.48 -31.06 -5.97
N ASP A 248 7.24 -31.43 -5.77
CA ASP A 248 6.22 -31.47 -6.82
C ASP A 248 5.29 -30.24 -6.78
N ASP A 249 5.53 -29.30 -5.82
CA ASP A 249 4.65 -28.17 -5.59
C ASP A 249 5.41 -26.82 -5.56
N SER A 250 5.07 -25.95 -6.49
CA SER A 250 5.75 -24.65 -6.63
C SER A 250 5.45 -23.67 -5.49
N ILE A 251 4.27 -23.78 -4.84
CA ILE A 251 3.88 -22.91 -3.72
C ILE A 251 4.70 -23.28 -2.49
N LEU A 252 4.76 -24.58 -2.16
CA LEU A 252 5.56 -25.04 -1.04
C LEU A 252 7.04 -24.75 -1.24
N SER A 253 7.58 -25.06 -2.42
CA SER A 253 8.99 -24.80 -2.71
C SER A 253 9.37 -23.32 -2.64
N SER A 254 8.41 -22.41 -2.95
CA SER A 254 8.61 -20.97 -2.80
C SER A 254 8.64 -20.52 -1.34
N CYS A 255 7.79 -21.12 -0.49
CA CYS A 255 7.63 -20.75 0.91
C CYS A 255 8.64 -21.41 1.84
N ASN A 256 9.30 -22.52 1.43
CA ASN A 256 10.28 -23.20 2.27
C ASN A 256 11.55 -22.36 2.41
N VAL A 257 11.87 -22.02 3.65
CA VAL A 257 13.07 -21.23 4.00
C VAL A 257 14.27 -22.10 4.44
N ILE A 258 14.12 -23.44 4.41
CA ILE A 258 15.13 -24.41 4.86
C ILE A 258 15.65 -25.22 3.66
N LYS A 259 16.04 -24.59 2.61
CA LYS A 259 16.66 -25.24 1.44
C LYS A 259 18.09 -25.67 1.73
#